data_e525f127de4d6496f96c3b5ac6154530
#
_entry.id   e525f127de4d6496f96c3b5ac6154530
#
_cell.length_a   1.000
_cell.length_b   1.000
_cell.length_c   1.000
_cell.angle_alpha   90.00
_cell.angle_beta   90.00
_cell.angle_gamma   90.00
#
_symmetry.space_group_name_H-M   'P 1'
#
loop_
_entity.id
_entity.type
_entity.pdbx_description
1 polymer ?
#
loop_
_entity_poly.entity_id
_entity_poly.type
_entity_poly.pdbx_seq_one_letter_code
_entity_poly.pdbx_strand_id
1 'polypeptide(L)' 'MSFHNWRLQVRIDEGICRLLQGQSVVSVARALGYASASAFVYMFRNAMGVSPTRYLEQIAGG' A
#
# COMPACT_ATOMS: atom_id res chain seq x y z
N MET A 1 16.98 -12.49 -0.79
CA MET A 1 16.13 -11.28 -0.71
C MET A 1 17.01 -10.07 -0.50
N SER A 2 16.83 -9.02 -1.31
CA SER A 2 17.64 -7.81 -1.17
C SER A 2 17.06 -6.88 -0.10
N PHE A 3 17.89 -5.99 0.43
CA PHE A 3 17.43 -4.97 1.38
C PHE A 3 16.33 -4.10 0.81
N HIS A 4 16.43 -3.79 -0.47
CA HIS A 4 15.43 -2.96 -1.15
C HIS A 4 14.04 -3.62 -1.11
N ASN A 5 13.99 -4.90 -1.42
CA ASN A 5 12.72 -5.64 -1.41
C ASN A 5 12.14 -5.74 0.00
N TRP A 6 12.99 -5.90 1.00
CA TRP A 6 12.54 -5.96 2.38
C TRP A 6 11.90 -4.63 2.82
N ARG A 7 12.54 -3.50 2.49
CA ARG A 7 12.00 -2.18 2.84
C ARG A 7 10.66 -1.92 2.14
N LEU A 8 10.57 -2.32 0.89
CA LEU A 8 9.35 -2.17 0.12
C LEU A 8 8.22 -2.99 0.75
N GLN A 9 8.52 -4.22 1.13
CA GLN A 9 7.53 -5.10 1.76
C GLN A 9 7.02 -4.51 3.08
N VAL A 10 7.89 -3.95 3.89
CA VAL A 10 7.50 -3.31 5.15
C VAL A 10 6.55 -2.16 4.90
N ARG A 11 6.82 -1.32 3.89
CA ARG A 11 5.94 -0.21 3.54
C ARG A 11 4.58 -0.69 3.06
N ILE A 12 4.56 -1.74 2.26
CA ILE A 12 3.30 -2.33 1.78
C ILE A 12 2.49 -2.86 2.95
N ASP A 13 3.10 -3.61 3.85
CA ASP A 13 2.43 -4.18 5.01
C ASP A 13 1.85 -3.09 5.90
N GLU A 14 2.61 -2.04 6.17
CA GLU A 14 2.13 -0.93 6.96
C GLU A 14 0.98 -0.20 6.27
N GLY A 15 1.08 -0.01 4.96
CA GLY A 15 0.02 0.60 4.17
C GLY A 15 -1.28 -0.20 4.27
N ILE A 16 -1.19 -1.51 4.16
CA ILE A 16 -2.35 -2.39 4.27
C ILE A 16 -2.98 -2.26 5.66
N CYS A 17 -2.16 -2.29 6.71
CA CYS A 17 -2.67 -2.15 8.08
C CYS A 17 -3.41 -0.84 8.28
N ARG A 18 -2.86 0.27 7.78
CA ARG A 18 -3.48 1.59 7.90
C ARG A 18 -4.80 1.65 7.14
N LEU A 19 -4.84 1.09 5.94
CA LEU A 19 -6.06 1.04 5.14
C LEU A 19 -7.15 0.21 5.83
N LEU A 20 -6.77 -0.89 6.46
CA LEU A 20 -7.70 -1.73 7.21
C LEU A 20 -8.24 -1.01 8.45
N GLN A 21 -7.50 -0.05 8.98
CA GLN A 21 -7.95 0.79 10.08
C GLN A 21 -8.91 1.89 9.64
N GLY A 22 -9.18 2.00 8.35
CA GLY A 22 -10.09 2.99 7.80
C GLY A 22 -9.45 4.26 7.31
N GLN A 23 -8.12 4.34 7.26
CA GLN A 23 -7.43 5.51 6.71
C GLN A 23 -7.59 5.56 5.20
N SER A 24 -7.63 6.78 4.65
CA SER A 24 -7.71 6.96 3.21
C SER A 24 -6.38 6.69 2.54
N VAL A 25 -6.42 6.39 1.24
CA VAL A 25 -5.19 6.18 0.44
C VAL A 25 -4.29 7.42 0.50
N VAL A 26 -4.88 8.62 0.48
CA VAL A 26 -4.11 9.87 0.58
C VAL A 26 -3.39 9.96 1.91
N SER A 27 -4.08 9.66 3.02
CA SER A 27 -3.47 9.67 4.35
C SER A 27 -2.34 8.66 4.46
N VAL A 28 -2.56 7.46 3.94
CA VAL A 28 -1.55 6.39 3.98
C VAL A 28 -0.32 6.79 3.18
N ALA A 29 -0.52 7.33 1.98
CA ALA A 29 0.60 7.77 1.14
C ALA A 29 1.44 8.82 1.86
N ARG A 30 0.81 9.79 2.51
CA ARG A 30 1.52 10.83 3.27
C ARG A 30 2.28 10.23 4.45
N ALA A 31 1.64 9.35 5.19
CA ALA A 31 2.26 8.73 6.37
C ALA A 31 3.50 7.93 6.00
N LEU A 32 3.51 7.32 4.83
CA LEU A 32 4.62 6.51 4.36
C LEU A 32 5.67 7.32 3.59
N GLY A 33 5.46 8.63 3.41
CA GLY A 33 6.44 9.50 2.78
C GLY A 33 6.35 9.60 1.27
N TYR A 34 5.25 9.20 0.66
CA TYR A 34 5.07 9.34 -0.78
C TYR A 34 4.61 10.76 -1.13
N ALA A 35 5.04 11.23 -2.29
CA ALA A 35 4.71 12.58 -2.75
C ALA A 35 3.21 12.76 -3.02
N SER A 36 2.52 11.69 -3.40
CA SER A 36 1.10 11.75 -3.73
C SER A 36 0.47 10.38 -3.54
N ALA A 37 -0.86 10.35 -3.51
CA ALA A 37 -1.61 9.10 -3.49
C ALA A 37 -1.29 8.26 -4.73
N SER A 38 -1.17 8.91 -5.89
CA SER A 38 -0.84 8.23 -7.15
C SER A 38 0.50 7.51 -7.07
N ALA A 39 1.50 8.13 -6.44
CA ALA A 39 2.82 7.51 -6.29
C ALA A 39 2.72 6.23 -5.44
N PHE A 40 1.97 6.28 -4.36
CA PHE A 40 1.74 5.11 -3.51
C PHE A 40 1.00 4.01 -4.27
N VAL A 41 -0.07 4.35 -4.98
CA VAL A 41 -0.85 3.39 -5.76
C VAL A 41 0.02 2.73 -6.83
N TYR A 42 0.84 3.52 -7.52
CA TYR A 42 1.74 3.00 -8.54
C TYR A 42 2.71 1.97 -7.95
N MET A 43 3.33 2.33 -6.83
CA MET A 43 4.25 1.41 -6.13
C MET A 43 3.53 0.13 -5.72
N PHE A 44 2.35 0.26 -5.14
CA PHE A 44 1.58 -0.88 -4.65
C PHE A 44 1.21 -1.82 -5.80
N ARG A 45 0.71 -1.28 -6.91
CA ARG A 45 0.35 -2.09 -8.08
C ARG A 45 1.54 -2.83 -8.66
N ASN A 46 2.69 -2.16 -8.73
CA ASN A 46 3.90 -2.82 -9.23
C ASN A 46 4.37 -3.96 -8.33
N ALA A 47 4.22 -3.79 -7.03
CA ALA A 47 4.68 -4.78 -6.06
C ALA A 47 3.68 -5.93 -5.88
N MET A 48 2.40 -5.61 -5.85
CA MET A 48 1.35 -6.59 -5.50
C MET A 48 0.52 -7.05 -6.70
N GLY A 49 0.64 -6.39 -7.84
CA GLY A 49 -0.11 -6.74 -9.04
C GLY A 49 -1.51 -6.17 -9.11
N VAL A 50 -2.01 -5.58 -8.03
CA VAL A 50 -3.33 -4.93 -7.98
C VAL A 50 -3.24 -3.64 -7.17
N SER A 51 -4.21 -2.75 -7.35
CA SER A 51 -4.27 -1.51 -6.58
C SER A 51 -4.60 -1.78 -5.12
N PRO A 52 -4.27 -0.84 -4.20
CA PRO A 52 -4.62 -1.02 -2.79
C PRO A 52 -6.11 -1.21 -2.55
N THR A 53 -6.94 -0.46 -3.25
CA THR A 53 -8.40 -0.58 -3.12
C THR A 53 -8.87 -1.97 -3.55
N ARG A 54 -8.36 -2.43 -4.67
CA ARG A 54 -8.71 -3.76 -5.17
C ARG A 54 -8.24 -4.86 -4.24
N TYR A 55 -7.05 -4.70 -3.68
CA TYR A 55 -6.51 -5.66 -2.72
C TYR A 55 -7.42 -5.77 -1.49
N LEU A 56 -7.88 -4.62 -0.97
CA LEU A 56 -8.78 -4.62 0.18
C LEU A 56 -10.13 -5.27 -0.16
N GLU A 57 -10.64 -5.05 -1.36
CA GLU A 57 -11.87 -5.69 -1.80
C GLU A 57 -11.73 -7.21 -1.82
N GLN A 58 -10.59 -7.70 -2.30
CA GLN A 58 -10.32 -9.13 -2.34
C GLN A 58 -10.26 -9.75 -0.94
N ILE A 59 -9.65 -9.04 0.01
CA ILE A 59 -9.56 -9.51 1.40
C ILE A 59 -10.93 -9.46 2.07
N ALA A 60 -11.60 -8.31 1.98
CA ALA A 60 -12.86 -8.07 2.69
C ALA A 60 -14.04 -8.82 2.05
N GLY A 61 -14.01 -8.97 0.72
CA GLY A 61 -15.07 -9.65 0.01
C GLY A 61 -14.94 -11.16 -0.01
N GLY A 62 -13.81 -11.62 0.48
CA GLY A 62 -13.34 -13.01 0.54
C GLY A 62 -14.24 -14.14 0.56
#